data_403d152a9d5b00d76630732ce21bfba7
#
_entry.id   403d152a9d5b00d76630732ce21bfba7
#
_cell.length_a   1.000
_cell.length_b   1.000
_cell.length_c   1.000
_cell.angle_alpha   90.00
_cell.angle_beta   90.00
_cell.angle_gamma   90.00
#
_symmetry.space_group_name_H-M   'P 1'
#
loop_
_entity.id
_entity.type
_entity.pdbx_description
1 polymer ?
#
loop_
_entity_poly.entity_id
_entity_poly.type
_entity_poly.pdbx_seq_one_letter_code
_entity_poly.pdbx_strand_id
1 'polypeptide(L)'
;MTEENKLRIKNDLKQRGYIINSVNELLKLSHKERELVPYLLELLDDLSDETDKEFVVRCLGVKGFTEVIPKLLTEFKSAKNNYYRWAIANSINIIHSTTIEKELIELSSNKKYGTGRQMLVLSLGEYKSDLSLNCLVSLLKDEEVRGHALQALGKCGTPEVLSDIEMYCNSENNWIKKTAIKAAKKIRRKYL
;
A
#
# COMPACT_ATOMS: atom_id res chain seq x y z
N MET A 1 14.80 -8.76 -9.59
CA MET A 1 16.07 -7.97 -9.58
C MET A 1 17.14 -8.76 -10.32
N THR A 2 17.88 -8.11 -11.22
CA THR A 2 18.97 -8.71 -12.00
C THR A 2 20.14 -9.13 -11.12
N GLU A 3 20.93 -10.10 -11.55
CA GLU A 3 22.12 -10.56 -10.80
C GLU A 3 23.19 -9.47 -10.69
N GLU A 4 23.34 -8.64 -11.73
CA GLU A 4 24.22 -7.46 -11.73
C GLU A 4 23.85 -6.48 -10.60
N ASN A 5 22.58 -6.11 -10.51
CA ASN A 5 22.09 -5.19 -9.45
C ASN A 5 22.22 -5.82 -8.06
N LYS A 6 22.00 -7.13 -7.92
CA LYS A 6 22.23 -7.82 -6.64
C LYS A 6 23.70 -7.76 -6.21
N LEU A 7 24.64 -7.96 -7.14
CA LEU A 7 26.08 -7.87 -6.86
C LEU A 7 26.48 -6.43 -6.50
N ARG A 8 26.00 -5.45 -7.27
CA ARG A 8 26.20 -4.03 -6.99
C ARG A 8 25.76 -3.69 -5.55
N ILE A 9 24.53 -4.03 -5.19
CA ILE A 9 23.97 -3.75 -3.85
C ILE A 9 24.83 -4.37 -2.75
N LYS A 10 25.29 -5.62 -2.91
CA LYS A 10 26.16 -6.26 -1.92
C LYS A 10 27.49 -5.51 -1.75
N ASN A 11 28.10 -5.07 -2.85
CA ASN A 11 29.35 -4.34 -2.83
C ASN A 11 29.18 -2.96 -2.16
N ASP A 12 28.12 -2.23 -2.53
CA ASP A 12 27.82 -0.91 -1.95
C ASP A 12 27.57 -0.99 -0.45
N LEU A 13 26.81 -2.00 0.00
CA LEU A 13 26.56 -2.24 1.42
C LEU A 13 27.84 -2.62 2.17
N LYS A 14 28.69 -3.47 1.56
CA LYS A 14 29.98 -3.84 2.16
C LYS A 14 30.88 -2.60 2.36
N GLN A 15 30.92 -1.69 1.39
CA GLN A 15 31.68 -0.41 1.52
C GLN A 15 31.12 0.48 2.65
N ARG A 16 29.82 0.39 2.93
CA ARG A 16 29.14 1.09 4.02
C ARG A 16 29.23 0.37 5.38
N GLY A 17 29.96 -0.76 5.43
CA GLY A 17 30.15 -1.56 6.66
C GLY A 17 29.08 -2.62 6.90
N TYR A 18 28.17 -2.82 5.98
CA TYR A 18 27.12 -3.85 6.07
C TYR A 18 27.49 -5.09 5.28
N ILE A 19 27.56 -6.24 5.95
CA ILE A 19 27.81 -7.54 5.31
C ILE A 19 26.51 -8.31 5.28
N ILE A 20 26.01 -8.57 4.07
CA ILE A 20 24.82 -9.40 3.84
C ILE A 20 25.15 -10.63 2.98
N ASN A 21 24.54 -11.78 3.31
CA ASN A 21 24.69 -12.99 2.50
C ASN A 21 23.79 -12.93 1.26
N SER A 22 22.61 -12.34 1.41
CA SER A 22 21.63 -12.16 0.32
C SER A 22 20.99 -10.80 0.38
N VAL A 23 20.73 -10.18 -0.78
CA VAL A 23 19.97 -8.93 -0.87
C VAL A 23 18.56 -9.07 -0.25
N ASN A 24 18.01 -10.29 -0.18
CA ASN A 24 16.72 -10.53 0.46
C ASN A 24 16.69 -10.22 1.96
N GLU A 25 17.86 -10.06 2.60
CA GLU A 25 17.95 -9.60 3.99
C GLU A 25 17.41 -8.18 4.14
N LEU A 26 17.51 -7.35 3.09
CA LEU A 26 16.95 -6.00 3.06
C LEU A 26 15.41 -5.96 3.15
N LEU A 27 14.72 -7.06 2.79
CA LEU A 27 13.27 -7.18 2.98
C LEU A 27 12.87 -7.32 4.46
N LYS A 28 13.83 -7.51 5.35
CA LYS A 28 13.62 -7.65 6.80
C LYS A 28 14.10 -6.42 7.58
N LEU A 29 14.31 -5.30 6.90
CA LEU A 29 14.70 -4.05 7.55
C LEU A 29 13.71 -3.66 8.64
N SER A 30 14.24 -3.04 9.67
CA SER A 30 13.52 -2.52 10.81
C SER A 30 13.99 -1.09 11.13
N HIS A 31 13.49 -0.51 12.20
CA HIS A 31 13.96 0.80 12.66
C HIS A 31 15.47 0.85 12.99
N LYS A 32 16.10 -0.31 13.23
CA LYS A 32 17.54 -0.38 13.55
C LYS A 32 18.41 -0.04 12.35
N GLU A 33 17.93 -0.36 11.14
CA GLU A 33 18.64 -0.14 9.89
C GLU A 33 18.13 1.11 9.13
N ARG A 34 17.51 2.06 9.84
CA ARG A 34 16.97 3.30 9.24
C ARG A 34 18.02 4.13 8.51
N GLU A 35 19.26 4.03 8.93
CA GLU A 35 20.40 4.67 8.28
C GLU A 35 20.64 4.20 6.82
N LEU A 36 20.07 3.05 6.42
CA LEU A 36 20.10 2.59 5.03
C LEU A 36 19.06 3.27 4.14
N VAL A 37 18.12 4.02 4.70
CA VAL A 37 17.06 4.69 3.91
C VAL A 37 17.62 5.62 2.84
N PRO A 38 18.62 6.51 3.11
CA PRO A 38 19.19 7.36 2.08
C PRO A 38 19.78 6.55 0.92
N TYR A 39 20.52 5.49 1.21
CA TYR A 39 21.07 4.60 0.18
C TYR A 39 19.97 3.93 -0.67
N LEU A 40 18.91 3.44 -0.04
CA LEU A 40 17.80 2.82 -0.77
C LEU A 40 17.04 3.81 -1.64
N LEU A 41 16.94 5.08 -1.23
CA LEU A 41 16.35 6.14 -2.04
C LEU A 41 17.25 6.49 -3.24
N GLU A 42 18.56 6.61 -3.05
CA GLU A 42 19.53 6.77 -4.14
C GLU A 42 19.44 5.61 -5.14
N LEU A 43 19.44 4.37 -4.62
CA LEU A 43 19.31 3.17 -5.45
C LEU A 43 18.01 3.17 -6.26
N LEU A 44 16.90 3.62 -5.66
CA LEU A 44 15.61 3.73 -6.35
C LEU A 44 15.64 4.74 -7.51
N ASP A 45 16.44 5.82 -7.39
CA ASP A 45 16.64 6.79 -8.45
C ASP A 45 17.53 6.25 -9.58
N ASP A 46 18.55 5.49 -9.25
CA ASP A 46 19.53 4.94 -10.20
C ASP A 46 18.95 3.80 -11.06
N LEU A 47 18.03 3.02 -10.49
CA LEU A 47 17.44 1.90 -11.21
C LEU A 47 16.46 2.39 -12.28
N SER A 48 16.52 1.81 -13.49
CA SER A 48 15.63 2.12 -14.61
C SER A 48 14.47 1.13 -14.75
N ASP A 49 14.68 -0.14 -14.39
CA ASP A 49 13.69 -1.20 -14.53
C ASP A 49 12.74 -1.27 -13.32
N GLU A 50 11.43 -1.24 -13.60
CA GLU A 50 10.41 -1.27 -12.53
C GLU A 50 10.41 -2.57 -11.72
N THR A 51 10.89 -3.69 -12.27
CA THR A 51 11.01 -4.95 -11.54
C THR A 51 12.11 -4.88 -10.48
N ASP A 52 13.22 -4.21 -10.82
CA ASP A 52 14.31 -3.99 -9.87
C ASP A 52 13.91 -2.94 -8.83
N LYS A 53 13.25 -1.85 -9.26
CA LYS A 53 12.67 -0.84 -8.36
C LYS A 53 11.65 -1.43 -7.38
N GLU A 54 10.84 -2.42 -7.82
CA GLU A 54 9.87 -3.10 -6.96
C GLU A 54 10.51 -3.70 -5.72
N PHE A 55 11.68 -4.32 -5.87
CA PHE A 55 12.41 -4.86 -4.72
C PHE A 55 12.79 -3.76 -3.72
N VAL A 56 13.32 -2.62 -4.21
CA VAL A 56 13.74 -1.51 -3.36
C VAL A 56 12.56 -0.88 -2.62
N VAL A 57 11.42 -0.66 -3.30
CA VAL A 57 10.23 -0.11 -2.63
C VAL A 57 9.69 -1.05 -1.56
N ARG A 58 9.80 -2.37 -1.74
CA ARG A 58 9.44 -3.35 -0.71
C ARG A 58 10.37 -3.26 0.51
N CYS A 59 11.66 -3.03 0.30
CA CYS A 59 12.63 -2.82 1.39
C CYS A 59 12.31 -1.54 2.18
N LEU A 60 11.85 -0.48 1.51
CA LEU A 60 11.44 0.79 2.14
C LEU A 60 10.10 0.68 2.89
N GLY A 61 9.31 -0.37 2.66
CA GLY A 61 8.01 -0.61 3.29
C GLY A 61 8.11 -1.03 4.75
N VAL A 62 8.69 -0.19 5.60
CA VAL A 62 8.84 -0.43 7.05
C VAL A 62 7.94 0.53 7.82
N LYS A 63 7.19 0.01 8.79
CA LYS A 63 6.28 0.82 9.59
C LYS A 63 7.02 2.03 10.21
N GLY A 64 6.48 3.22 9.98
CA GLY A 64 7.02 4.46 10.53
C GLY A 64 8.18 5.09 9.73
N PHE A 65 8.56 4.54 8.57
CA PHE A 65 9.52 5.19 7.65
C PHE A 65 8.81 6.27 6.83
N THR A 66 8.19 7.24 7.51
CA THR A 66 7.35 8.26 6.87
C THR A 66 8.11 9.20 5.94
N GLU A 67 9.42 9.35 6.13
CA GLU A 67 10.31 10.18 5.31
C GLU A 67 10.42 9.69 3.85
N VAL A 68 10.15 8.42 3.59
CA VAL A 68 10.22 7.88 2.21
C VAL A 68 8.93 8.11 1.41
N ILE A 69 7.84 8.49 2.07
CA ILE A 69 6.52 8.64 1.44
C ILE A 69 6.52 9.62 0.26
N PRO A 70 7.12 10.82 0.34
CA PRO A 70 7.13 11.74 -0.80
C PRO A 70 7.72 11.12 -2.06
N LYS A 71 8.81 10.35 -1.92
CA LYS A 71 9.43 9.62 -3.02
C LYS A 71 8.52 8.51 -3.55
N LEU A 72 7.92 7.72 -2.65
CA LEU A 72 7.00 6.66 -3.04
C LEU A 72 5.76 7.20 -3.78
N LEU A 73 5.21 8.34 -3.38
CA LEU A 73 4.10 8.98 -4.07
C LEU A 73 4.51 9.46 -5.48
N THR A 74 5.72 9.96 -5.64
CA THR A 74 6.27 10.35 -6.96
C THR A 74 6.41 9.11 -7.85
N GLU A 75 7.01 8.03 -7.35
CA GLU A 75 7.15 6.75 -8.06
C GLU A 75 5.77 6.17 -8.43
N PHE A 76 4.79 6.21 -7.52
CA PHE A 76 3.42 5.74 -7.78
C PHE A 76 2.78 6.45 -8.96
N LYS A 77 2.92 7.78 -9.02
CA LYS A 77 2.34 8.61 -10.09
C LYS A 77 2.99 8.36 -11.45
N SER A 78 4.30 8.10 -11.48
CA SER A 78 5.09 7.88 -12.71
C SER A 78 5.14 6.43 -13.18
N ALA A 79 4.85 5.46 -12.30
CA ALA A 79 4.89 4.04 -12.62
C ALA A 79 4.03 3.69 -13.84
N LYS A 80 4.55 2.84 -14.72
CA LYS A 80 3.86 2.36 -15.93
C LYS A 80 3.15 1.03 -15.67
N ASN A 81 3.76 0.17 -14.86
CA ASN A 81 3.27 -1.16 -14.55
C ASN A 81 2.39 -1.16 -13.29
N ASN A 82 1.21 -1.77 -13.36
CA ASN A 82 0.29 -1.85 -12.23
C ASN A 82 0.83 -2.73 -11.08
N TYR A 83 1.68 -3.74 -11.34
CA TYR A 83 2.31 -4.53 -10.28
C TYR A 83 3.31 -3.70 -9.48
N TYR A 84 4.14 -2.90 -10.16
CA TYR A 84 5.05 -1.97 -9.49
C TYR A 84 4.27 -0.93 -8.69
N ARG A 85 3.23 -0.34 -9.30
CA ARG A 85 2.34 0.60 -8.60
C ARG A 85 1.69 -0.02 -7.36
N TRP A 86 1.24 -1.26 -7.48
CA TRP A 86 0.67 -2.00 -6.35
C TRP A 86 1.71 -2.22 -5.22
N ALA A 87 2.95 -2.56 -5.57
CA ALA A 87 4.03 -2.74 -4.59
C ALA A 87 4.35 -1.44 -3.84
N ILE A 88 4.40 -0.30 -4.55
CA ILE A 88 4.56 1.02 -3.94
C ILE A 88 3.40 1.30 -2.98
N ALA A 89 2.16 1.10 -3.43
CA ALA A 89 0.96 1.30 -2.62
C ALA A 89 0.97 0.41 -1.37
N ASN A 90 1.45 -0.83 -1.49
CA ASN A 90 1.59 -1.75 -0.36
C ASN A 90 2.64 -1.25 0.65
N SER A 91 3.77 -0.73 0.18
CA SER A 91 4.78 -0.15 1.06
C SER A 91 4.24 1.09 1.80
N ILE A 92 3.50 1.98 1.12
CA ILE A 92 2.81 3.11 1.76
C ILE A 92 1.82 2.62 2.83
N ASN A 93 1.05 1.55 2.54
CA ASN A 93 0.12 0.96 3.51
C ASN A 93 0.85 0.40 4.76
N ILE A 94 2.01 -0.24 4.59
CA ILE A 94 2.83 -0.77 5.70
C ILE A 94 3.43 0.35 6.54
N ILE A 95 3.95 1.40 5.90
CA ILE A 95 4.55 2.57 6.56
C ILE A 95 3.56 3.24 7.51
N HIS A 96 2.28 3.31 7.14
CA HIS A 96 1.19 3.80 7.98
C HIS A 96 1.40 5.26 8.42
N SER A 97 1.27 6.19 7.49
CA SER A 97 1.26 7.63 7.80
C SER A 97 -0.14 8.13 8.10
N THR A 98 -0.25 9.08 9.02
CA THR A 98 -1.51 9.77 9.36
C THR A 98 -1.67 11.14 8.69
N THR A 99 -0.69 11.56 7.89
CA THR A 99 -0.62 12.94 7.34
C THR A 99 -0.96 13.06 5.87
N ILE A 100 -1.14 11.93 5.15
CA ILE A 100 -1.31 11.89 3.69
C ILE A 100 -2.73 11.48 3.25
N GLU A 101 -3.73 11.66 4.10
CA GLU A 101 -5.10 11.21 3.82
C GLU A 101 -5.65 11.76 2.50
N LYS A 102 -5.47 13.07 2.26
CA LYS A 102 -5.99 13.74 1.07
C LYS A 102 -5.34 13.19 -0.21
N GLU A 103 -4.03 12.97 -0.20
CA GLU A 103 -3.30 12.37 -1.31
C GLU A 103 -3.76 10.94 -1.57
N LEU A 104 -4.00 10.16 -0.51
CA LEU A 104 -4.53 8.80 -0.68
C LEU A 104 -5.93 8.81 -1.28
N ILE A 105 -6.81 9.71 -0.87
CA ILE A 105 -8.16 9.87 -1.44
C ILE A 105 -8.06 10.21 -2.93
N GLU A 106 -7.25 11.21 -3.30
CA GLU A 106 -7.05 11.61 -4.70
C GLU A 106 -6.57 10.46 -5.56
N LEU A 107 -5.49 9.77 -5.12
CA LEU A 107 -4.90 8.68 -5.88
C LEU A 107 -5.80 7.44 -5.95
N SER A 108 -6.50 7.12 -4.85
CA SER A 108 -7.44 5.99 -4.79
C SER A 108 -8.64 6.18 -5.70
N SER A 109 -9.11 7.42 -5.87
CA SER A 109 -10.26 7.76 -6.70
C SER A 109 -9.93 7.85 -8.19
N ASN A 110 -8.66 7.96 -8.56
CA ASN A 110 -8.24 8.14 -9.93
C ASN A 110 -8.10 6.80 -10.67
N LYS A 111 -9.11 6.48 -11.48
CA LYS A 111 -9.19 5.21 -12.23
C LYS A 111 -8.02 4.93 -13.18
N LYS A 112 -7.26 5.96 -13.61
CA LYS A 112 -6.09 5.76 -14.49
C LYS A 112 -5.03 4.83 -13.89
N TYR A 113 -5.02 4.67 -12.56
CA TYR A 113 -4.05 3.83 -11.85
C TYR A 113 -4.51 2.36 -11.69
N GLY A 114 -5.70 2.01 -12.22
CA GLY A 114 -6.20 0.64 -12.26
C GLY A 114 -6.11 -0.08 -10.92
N THR A 115 -5.78 -1.37 -10.97
CA THR A 115 -5.61 -2.20 -9.77
C THR A 115 -4.41 -1.80 -8.90
N GLY A 116 -3.47 -0.99 -9.42
CA GLY A 116 -2.33 -0.50 -8.66
C GLY A 116 -2.71 0.29 -7.41
N ARG A 117 -3.93 0.90 -7.36
CA ARG A 117 -4.43 1.68 -6.20
C ARG A 117 -5.06 0.84 -5.09
N GLN A 118 -5.20 -0.48 -5.24
CA GLN A 118 -5.86 -1.35 -4.26
C GLN A 118 -5.35 -1.19 -2.83
N MET A 119 -4.04 -1.12 -2.66
CA MET A 119 -3.44 -1.00 -1.34
C MET A 119 -3.56 0.42 -0.75
N LEU A 120 -3.66 1.47 -1.60
CA LEU A 120 -3.99 2.83 -1.12
C LEU A 120 -5.42 2.87 -0.58
N VAL A 121 -6.37 2.24 -1.29
CA VAL A 121 -7.77 2.11 -0.82
C VAL A 121 -7.82 1.39 0.53
N LEU A 122 -7.03 0.33 0.70
CA LEU A 122 -6.96 -0.38 1.98
C LEU A 122 -6.39 0.51 3.09
N SER A 123 -5.42 1.38 2.78
CA SER A 123 -4.83 2.33 3.72
C SER A 123 -5.84 3.35 4.24
N LEU A 124 -6.83 3.75 3.43
CA LEU A 124 -7.89 4.68 3.87
C LEU A 124 -8.67 4.16 5.07
N GLY A 125 -8.73 2.84 5.27
CA GLY A 125 -9.37 2.22 6.44
C GLY A 125 -8.66 2.48 7.78
N GLU A 126 -7.46 3.07 7.77
CA GLU A 126 -6.74 3.45 8.99
C GLU A 126 -7.12 4.88 9.45
N TYR A 127 -7.65 5.70 8.54
CA TYR A 127 -8.21 7.01 8.86
C TYR A 127 -9.67 6.84 9.30
N LYS A 128 -10.01 7.47 10.41
CA LYS A 128 -11.39 7.43 10.97
C LYS A 128 -12.10 8.75 10.71
N SER A 129 -11.96 9.27 9.50
CA SER A 129 -12.53 10.55 9.08
C SER A 129 -13.72 10.32 8.14
N ASP A 130 -14.63 11.28 8.12
CA ASP A 130 -15.75 11.28 7.18
C ASP A 130 -15.27 11.36 5.73
N LEU A 131 -14.12 12.01 5.47
CA LEU A 131 -13.54 12.11 4.14
C LEU A 131 -13.16 10.72 3.61
N SER A 132 -12.38 9.94 4.38
CA SER A 132 -12.02 8.57 4.02
C SER A 132 -13.23 7.66 3.95
N LEU A 133 -14.20 7.80 4.86
CA LEU A 133 -15.41 6.99 4.88
C LEU A 133 -16.23 7.20 3.61
N ASN A 134 -16.50 8.45 3.24
CA ASN A 134 -17.25 8.81 2.04
C ASN A 134 -16.53 8.36 0.76
N CYS A 135 -15.20 8.50 0.71
CA CYS A 135 -14.39 7.99 -0.39
C CYS A 135 -14.56 6.47 -0.53
N LEU A 136 -14.41 5.72 0.56
CA LEU A 136 -14.51 4.26 0.57
C LEU A 136 -15.90 3.78 0.12
N VAL A 137 -16.97 4.43 0.57
CA VAL A 137 -18.35 4.13 0.12
C VAL A 137 -18.47 4.36 -1.39
N SER A 138 -17.95 5.47 -1.92
CA SER A 138 -17.97 5.74 -3.36
C SER A 138 -17.22 4.67 -4.17
N LEU A 139 -16.10 4.16 -3.63
CA LEU A 139 -15.25 3.14 -4.25
C LEU A 139 -15.87 1.73 -4.26
N LEU A 140 -16.95 1.49 -3.53
CA LEU A 140 -17.73 0.23 -3.63
C LEU A 140 -18.29 0.00 -5.03
N LYS A 141 -18.52 1.06 -5.81
CA LYS A 141 -19.00 0.99 -7.20
C LYS A 141 -17.88 0.63 -8.20
N ASP A 142 -16.63 0.63 -7.77
CA ASP A 142 -15.48 0.38 -8.63
C ASP A 142 -14.99 -1.07 -8.46
N GLU A 143 -15.16 -1.88 -9.50
CA GLU A 143 -14.84 -3.32 -9.46
C GLU A 143 -13.36 -3.61 -9.19
N GLU A 144 -12.44 -2.76 -9.63
CA GLU A 144 -11.01 -2.96 -9.46
C GLU A 144 -10.56 -2.86 -7.99
N VAL A 145 -11.30 -2.10 -7.17
CA VAL A 145 -10.92 -1.80 -5.77
C VAL A 145 -12.02 -2.13 -4.75
N ARG A 146 -13.23 -2.49 -5.19
CA ARG A 146 -14.40 -2.80 -4.35
C ARG A 146 -14.07 -3.69 -3.15
N GLY A 147 -13.36 -4.77 -3.37
CA GLY A 147 -13.02 -5.70 -2.29
C GLY A 147 -12.10 -5.07 -1.25
N HIS A 148 -11.18 -4.21 -1.66
CA HIS A 148 -10.29 -3.48 -0.74
C HIS A 148 -11.06 -2.37 0.00
N ALA A 149 -12.01 -1.71 -0.67
CA ALA A 149 -12.91 -0.75 -0.03
C ALA A 149 -13.79 -1.43 1.05
N LEU A 150 -14.36 -2.61 0.77
CA LEU A 150 -15.08 -3.41 1.77
C LEU A 150 -14.19 -3.79 2.97
N GLN A 151 -12.93 -4.18 2.71
CA GLN A 151 -11.99 -4.49 3.80
C GLN A 151 -11.68 -3.26 4.65
N ALA A 152 -11.46 -2.11 4.02
CA ALA A 152 -11.20 -0.84 4.68
C ALA A 152 -12.41 -0.39 5.51
N LEU A 153 -13.63 -0.43 4.96
CA LEU A 153 -14.86 -0.14 5.67
C LEU A 153 -15.07 -1.08 6.88
N GLY A 154 -14.65 -2.33 6.79
CA GLY A 154 -14.63 -3.24 7.94
C GLY A 154 -13.68 -2.83 9.07
N LYS A 155 -12.76 -1.87 8.84
CA LYS A 155 -11.87 -1.31 9.87
C LYS A 155 -12.42 0.01 10.45
N CYS A 156 -12.84 0.93 9.59
CA CYS A 156 -13.23 2.31 9.96
C CYS A 156 -14.73 2.57 9.92
N GLY A 157 -15.53 1.69 9.30
CA GLY A 157 -16.95 1.91 9.08
C GLY A 157 -17.76 2.05 10.36
N THR A 158 -18.85 2.77 10.24
CA THR A 158 -19.86 3.05 11.26
C THR A 158 -21.20 2.41 10.86
N PRO A 159 -22.24 2.35 11.72
CA PRO A 159 -23.53 1.75 11.35
C PRO A 159 -24.18 2.37 10.12
N GLU A 160 -23.94 3.64 9.82
CA GLU A 160 -24.50 4.37 8.69
C GLU A 160 -24.14 3.78 7.34
N VAL A 161 -22.96 3.12 7.22
CA VAL A 161 -22.49 2.51 5.95
C VAL A 161 -22.89 1.03 5.81
N LEU A 162 -23.65 0.47 6.77
CA LEU A 162 -24.03 -0.94 6.73
C LEU A 162 -24.86 -1.27 5.50
N SER A 163 -25.83 -0.42 5.13
CA SER A 163 -26.68 -0.63 3.95
C SER A 163 -25.84 -0.72 2.66
N ASP A 164 -24.81 0.12 2.52
CA ASP A 164 -23.94 0.10 1.34
C ASP A 164 -23.11 -1.19 1.26
N ILE A 165 -22.65 -1.70 2.41
CA ILE A 165 -21.88 -2.95 2.47
C ILE A 165 -22.80 -4.16 2.22
N GLU A 166 -24.02 -4.16 2.76
CA GLU A 166 -24.97 -5.28 2.69
C GLU A 166 -25.42 -5.58 1.27
N MET A 167 -25.42 -4.59 0.37
CA MET A 167 -25.67 -4.79 -1.05
C MET A 167 -24.74 -5.84 -1.69
N TYR A 168 -23.55 -6.04 -1.12
CA TYR A 168 -22.55 -6.99 -1.61
C TYR A 168 -22.53 -8.33 -0.87
N CYS A 169 -23.36 -8.51 0.16
CA CYS A 169 -23.42 -9.77 0.92
C CYS A 169 -23.97 -10.95 0.12
N ASN A 170 -24.66 -10.70 -0.99
CA ASN A 170 -25.17 -11.70 -1.91
C ASN A 170 -24.45 -11.68 -3.27
N SER A 171 -23.27 -11.08 -3.36
CA SER A 171 -22.48 -11.03 -4.59
C SER A 171 -22.18 -12.44 -5.12
N GLU A 172 -22.25 -12.63 -6.43
CA GLU A 172 -21.82 -13.88 -7.11
C GLU A 172 -20.31 -14.11 -6.95
N ASN A 173 -19.54 -13.05 -6.83
CA ASN A 173 -18.10 -13.15 -6.52
C ASN A 173 -17.91 -13.54 -5.05
N ASN A 174 -17.47 -14.78 -4.82
CA ASN A 174 -17.29 -15.35 -3.49
C ASN A 174 -16.35 -14.54 -2.58
N TRP A 175 -15.30 -13.92 -3.14
CA TRP A 175 -14.39 -13.08 -2.35
C TRP A 175 -15.08 -11.80 -1.90
N ILE A 176 -15.79 -11.11 -2.79
CA ILE A 176 -16.57 -9.91 -2.47
C ILE A 176 -17.63 -10.24 -1.42
N LYS A 177 -18.43 -11.30 -1.64
CA LYS A 177 -19.44 -11.78 -0.70
C LYS A 177 -18.87 -12.00 0.70
N LYS A 178 -17.82 -12.80 0.83
CA LYS A 178 -17.18 -13.10 2.13
C LYS A 178 -16.62 -11.83 2.79
N THR A 179 -16.06 -10.92 1.99
CA THR A 179 -15.49 -9.68 2.48
C THR A 179 -16.56 -8.73 3.01
N ALA A 180 -17.69 -8.59 2.29
CA ALA A 180 -18.83 -7.78 2.71
C ALA A 180 -19.43 -8.30 4.02
N ILE A 181 -19.73 -9.62 4.10
CA ILE A 181 -20.24 -10.25 5.31
C ILE A 181 -19.31 -10.01 6.51
N LYS A 182 -17.99 -10.17 6.31
CA LYS A 182 -16.99 -9.96 7.36
C LYS A 182 -16.94 -8.49 7.80
N ALA A 183 -17.04 -7.54 6.86
CA ALA A 183 -17.05 -6.10 7.16
C ALA A 183 -18.30 -5.73 7.97
N ALA A 184 -19.48 -6.11 7.51
CA ALA A 184 -20.74 -5.86 8.22
C ALA A 184 -20.76 -6.47 9.63
N LYS A 185 -20.29 -7.72 9.78
CA LYS A 185 -20.17 -8.38 11.10
C LYS A 185 -19.23 -7.61 12.04
N LYS A 186 -18.10 -7.08 11.54
CA LYS A 186 -17.17 -6.30 12.38
C LYS A 186 -17.80 -5.00 12.88
N ILE A 187 -18.51 -4.29 12.00
CA ILE A 187 -19.18 -3.04 12.36
C ILE A 187 -20.28 -3.32 13.40
N ARG A 188 -21.17 -4.29 13.14
CA ARG A 188 -22.21 -4.66 14.11
C ARG A 188 -21.65 -5.01 15.47
N ARG A 189 -20.59 -5.86 15.52
CA ARG A 189 -19.96 -6.24 16.81
C ARG A 189 -19.36 -5.06 17.57
N LYS A 190 -19.00 -3.98 16.89
CA LYS A 190 -18.38 -2.80 17.51
C LYS A 190 -19.41 -1.80 18.04
N TYR A 191 -20.59 -1.73 17.43
CA TYR A 191 -21.53 -0.66 17.68
C TYR A 191 -22.94 -1.11 18.08
N LEU A 192 -23.29 -2.37 17.84
CA LEU A 192 -24.58 -2.99 18.13
C LEU A 192 -24.41 -4.19 19.03
#